data_37e6d38cffd342d9ab18f227a5adc54a
#
_entry.id   37e6d38cffd342d9ab18f227a5adc54a
#
_cell.length_a   1.000
_cell.length_b   1.000
_cell.length_c   1.000
_cell.angle_alpha   90.00
_cell.angle_beta   90.00
_cell.angle_gamma   90.00
#
_symmetry.space_group_name_H-M   'P 1'
#
loop_
_entity.id
_entity.type
_entity.pdbx_description
1 polymer ?
#
loop_
_entity_poly.entity_id
_entity_poly.type
_entity_poly.pdbx_seq_one_letter_code
_entity_poly.pdbx_strand_id
1 'polypeptide(L)'
;MPIRSLQPLVFKRARELGAEFITGEDVLEIQKIKGKARRVVTEKNVYEGETIVLASGYESRPIAASVGIDIPMRKELIEALVTEAEPKMFPQMLGTADADFYGHQTNHGSFVFGGASGFEAENRDNGHMITSSITAPCICRGIMKYIPKLADAKIVRTWAGYEDLCADGVPVL
;
A
#
# COMPACT_ATOMS: atom_id res chain seq x y z
N MET A 1 3.41 -2.15 -19.57
CA MET A 1 3.57 -0.71 -19.33
C MET A 1 3.93 -0.53 -17.86
N PRO A 2 5.02 0.12 -17.47
CA PRO A 2 5.36 0.24 -16.06
C PRO A 2 4.33 1.10 -15.32
N ILE A 3 3.95 0.68 -14.13
CA ILE A 3 2.96 1.33 -13.26
C ILE A 3 3.25 2.84 -13.07
N ARG A 4 4.53 3.24 -13.10
CA ARG A 4 4.95 4.65 -13.01
C ARG A 4 4.43 5.55 -14.13
N SER A 5 4.00 5.00 -15.26
CA SER A 5 3.43 5.78 -16.36
C SER A 5 1.91 5.93 -16.30
N LEU A 6 1.22 5.12 -15.47
CA LEU A 6 -0.23 5.19 -15.31
C LEU A 6 -0.65 6.35 -14.38
N GLN A 7 -0.02 6.51 -13.23
CA GLN A 7 -0.36 7.58 -12.29
C GLN A 7 -0.33 8.99 -12.92
N PRO A 8 0.76 9.43 -13.57
CA PRO A 8 0.79 10.73 -14.21
C PRO A 8 -0.28 10.91 -15.28
N LEU A 9 -0.61 9.84 -16.03
CA LEU A 9 -1.65 9.88 -17.06
C LEU A 9 -3.05 10.02 -16.46
N VAL A 10 -3.33 9.29 -15.38
CA VAL A 10 -4.61 9.40 -14.65
C VAL A 10 -4.78 10.79 -14.05
N PHE A 11 -3.74 11.32 -13.37
CA PHE A 11 -3.75 12.68 -12.83
C PHE A 11 -3.96 13.74 -13.91
N LYS A 12 -3.24 13.62 -15.03
CA LYS A 12 -3.40 14.52 -16.16
C LYS A 12 -4.84 14.50 -16.68
N ARG A 13 -5.37 13.30 -16.92
CA ARG A 13 -6.73 13.15 -17.45
C ARG A 13 -7.80 13.65 -16.49
N ALA A 14 -7.65 13.43 -15.19
CA ALA A 14 -8.57 13.94 -14.19
C ALA A 14 -8.58 15.48 -14.18
N ARG A 15 -7.42 16.14 -14.27
CA ARG A 15 -7.33 17.60 -14.38
C ARG A 15 -7.99 18.12 -15.65
N GLU A 16 -7.79 17.47 -16.79
CA GLU A 16 -8.45 17.81 -18.06
C GLU A 16 -9.99 17.73 -17.96
N LEU A 17 -10.50 16.87 -17.07
CA LEU A 17 -11.92 16.72 -16.77
C LEU A 17 -12.41 17.65 -15.65
N GLY A 18 -11.58 18.57 -15.17
CA GLY A 18 -11.94 19.56 -14.17
C GLY A 18 -11.68 19.18 -12.72
N ALA A 19 -10.99 18.05 -12.45
CA ALA A 19 -10.63 17.71 -11.08
C ALA A 19 -9.53 18.63 -10.55
N GLU A 20 -9.73 19.15 -9.34
CA GLU A 20 -8.72 19.90 -8.60
C GLU A 20 -7.99 18.93 -7.64
N PHE A 21 -6.68 19.11 -7.57
CA PHE A 21 -5.81 18.33 -6.67
C PHE A 21 -5.17 19.27 -5.67
N ILE A 22 -5.55 19.12 -4.43
CA ILE A 22 -4.99 19.87 -3.31
C ILE A 22 -4.03 18.93 -2.58
N THR A 23 -2.80 19.37 -2.40
CA THR A 23 -1.72 18.58 -1.81
C THR A 23 -1.00 19.39 -0.73
N GLY A 24 -0.28 18.68 0.16
CA GLY A 24 0.53 19.32 1.19
C GLY A 24 -0.29 19.82 2.38
N GLU A 25 -1.42 19.20 2.64
CA GLU A 25 -2.23 19.39 3.84
C GLU A 25 -2.89 18.07 4.23
N ASP A 26 -2.88 17.76 5.50
CA ASP A 26 -3.47 16.55 6.02
C ASP A 26 -4.95 16.75 6.37
N VAL A 27 -5.78 15.74 6.06
CA VAL A 27 -7.19 15.71 6.44
C VAL A 27 -7.30 15.31 7.90
N LEU A 28 -7.94 16.16 8.70
CA LEU A 28 -8.13 15.95 10.12
C LEU A 28 -9.44 15.25 10.43
N GLU A 29 -10.53 15.69 9.81
CA GLU A 29 -11.87 15.15 10.07
C GLU A 29 -12.86 15.44 8.93
N ILE A 30 -13.96 14.71 8.96
CA ILE A 30 -15.17 15.02 8.21
C ILE A 30 -16.22 15.55 9.18
N GLN A 31 -16.96 16.59 8.78
CA GLN A 31 -18.02 17.17 9.58
C GLN A 31 -19.38 16.99 8.92
N LYS A 32 -20.40 16.79 9.77
CA LYS A 32 -21.80 16.74 9.35
C LYS A 32 -22.42 18.13 9.37
N ILE A 33 -23.12 18.48 8.29
CA ILE A 33 -24.01 19.64 8.20
C ILE A 33 -25.42 19.10 8.00
N LYS A 34 -26.33 19.43 8.92
CA LYS A 34 -27.72 18.93 8.90
C LYS A 34 -27.81 17.40 8.79
N GLY A 35 -26.95 16.70 9.53
CA GLY A 35 -26.94 15.23 9.60
C GLY A 35 -26.25 14.51 8.43
N LYS A 36 -25.74 15.22 7.44
CA LYS A 36 -25.03 14.66 6.27
C LYS A 36 -23.56 15.06 6.28
N ALA A 37 -22.66 14.14 5.94
CA ALA A 37 -21.25 14.46 5.74
C ALA A 37 -21.12 15.43 4.55
N ARG A 38 -20.63 16.64 4.81
CA ARG A 38 -20.61 17.72 3.83
C ARG A 38 -19.33 18.53 3.83
N ARG A 39 -18.50 18.37 4.86
CA ARG A 39 -17.32 19.20 5.04
C ARG A 39 -16.12 18.34 5.37
N VAL A 40 -14.99 18.63 4.72
CA VAL A 40 -13.69 18.06 5.03
C VAL A 40 -12.83 19.18 5.63
N VAL A 41 -12.30 18.92 6.81
CA VAL A 41 -11.39 19.84 7.52
C VAL A 41 -9.98 19.31 7.40
N THR A 42 -9.07 20.16 6.98
CA THR A 42 -7.64 19.88 6.90
C THR A 42 -6.87 20.77 7.88
N GLU A 43 -5.55 20.61 7.97
CA GLU A 43 -4.70 21.49 8.78
C GLU A 43 -4.75 22.97 8.35
N LYS A 44 -5.09 23.24 7.09
CA LYS A 44 -4.98 24.58 6.50
C LYS A 44 -6.31 25.16 6.05
N ASN A 45 -7.24 24.31 5.64
CA ASN A 45 -8.45 24.73 4.94
C ASN A 45 -9.67 23.92 5.35
N VAL A 46 -10.81 24.36 4.86
CA VAL A 46 -12.10 23.67 5.00
C VAL A 46 -12.72 23.59 3.61
N TYR A 47 -13.11 22.39 3.19
CA TYR A 47 -13.75 22.14 1.91
C TYR A 47 -15.18 21.64 2.12
N GLU A 48 -16.09 22.10 1.27
CA GLU A 48 -17.50 21.67 1.30
C GLU A 48 -17.88 20.96 0.00
N GLY A 49 -18.69 19.93 0.10
CA GLY A 49 -19.17 19.18 -1.05
C GLY A 49 -20.51 18.50 -0.78
N GLU A 50 -21.22 18.20 -1.85
CA GLU A 50 -22.50 17.48 -1.76
C GLU A 50 -22.29 16.00 -1.43
N THR A 51 -21.19 15.44 -1.86
CA THR A 51 -20.78 14.05 -1.59
C THR A 51 -19.31 14.03 -1.23
N ILE A 52 -18.98 13.26 -0.20
CA ILE A 52 -17.59 13.01 0.22
C ILE A 52 -17.30 11.55 -0.05
N VAL A 53 -16.22 11.29 -0.80
CA VAL A 53 -15.67 9.94 -1.00
C VAL A 53 -14.42 9.82 -0.16
N LEU A 54 -14.43 8.87 0.78
CA LEU A 54 -13.28 8.57 1.63
C LEU A 54 -12.51 7.39 1.04
N ALA A 55 -11.31 7.65 0.53
CA ALA A 55 -10.45 6.68 -0.12
C ALA A 55 -8.99 6.85 0.34
N SER A 56 -8.79 6.98 1.65
CA SER A 56 -7.49 7.30 2.27
C SER A 56 -6.75 6.08 2.83
N GLY A 57 -7.05 4.86 2.34
CA GLY A 57 -6.39 3.64 2.75
C GLY A 57 -6.52 3.43 4.27
N TYR A 58 -5.45 3.07 4.94
CA TYR A 58 -5.44 2.79 6.38
C TYR A 58 -5.81 4.00 7.26
N GLU A 59 -5.76 5.23 6.75
CA GLU A 59 -6.22 6.44 7.46
C GLU A 59 -7.74 6.64 7.36
N SER A 60 -8.46 5.82 6.58
CA SER A 60 -9.92 5.96 6.43
C SER A 60 -10.66 5.72 7.74
N ARG A 61 -10.23 4.77 8.57
CA ARG A 61 -10.90 4.45 9.83
C ARG A 61 -10.93 5.63 10.81
N PRO A 62 -9.81 6.27 11.18
CA PRO A 62 -9.83 7.42 12.08
C PRO A 62 -10.60 8.61 11.51
N ILE A 63 -10.53 8.85 10.19
CA ILE A 63 -11.29 9.94 9.55
C ILE A 63 -12.80 9.64 9.57
N ALA A 64 -13.22 8.41 9.26
CA ALA A 64 -14.62 8.00 9.32
C ALA A 64 -15.23 8.10 10.74
N ALA A 65 -14.42 7.84 11.77
CA ALA A 65 -14.83 7.95 13.16
C ALA A 65 -15.31 9.36 13.52
N SER A 66 -14.80 10.41 12.87
CA SER A 66 -15.27 11.79 13.07
C SER A 66 -16.74 12.01 12.73
N VAL A 67 -17.32 11.16 11.89
CA VAL A 67 -18.75 11.16 11.57
C VAL A 67 -19.51 9.99 12.19
N GLY A 68 -18.91 9.28 13.15
CA GLY A 68 -19.54 8.19 13.89
C GLY A 68 -19.62 6.88 13.10
N ILE A 69 -18.73 6.68 12.11
CA ILE A 69 -18.62 5.43 11.37
C ILE A 69 -17.35 4.70 11.82
N ASP A 70 -17.50 3.47 12.31
CA ASP A 70 -16.36 2.58 12.56
C ASP A 70 -16.19 1.62 11.38
N ILE A 71 -15.08 1.76 10.68
CA ILE A 71 -14.71 0.84 9.59
C ILE A 71 -13.89 -0.29 10.21
N PRO A 72 -14.32 -1.56 10.10
CA PRO A 72 -13.64 -2.70 10.73
C PRO A 72 -12.35 -3.06 9.97
N MET A 73 -11.40 -2.17 9.96
CA MET A 73 -10.08 -2.36 9.33
C MET A 73 -8.95 -2.17 10.34
N ARG A 74 -7.85 -2.82 10.08
CA ARG A 74 -6.59 -2.62 10.79
C ARG A 74 -5.49 -2.23 9.82
N LYS A 75 -4.53 -1.49 10.31
CA LYS A 75 -3.28 -1.17 9.64
C LYS A 75 -2.29 -2.32 9.84
N GLU A 76 -1.69 -2.80 8.76
CA GLU A 76 -0.66 -3.83 8.82
C GLU A 76 0.58 -3.38 8.04
N LEU A 77 1.77 -3.59 8.63
CA LEU A 77 3.03 -3.29 7.98
C LEU A 77 3.43 -4.45 7.08
N ILE A 78 3.56 -4.20 5.80
CA ILE A 78 4.09 -5.15 4.84
C ILE A 78 5.47 -4.72 4.36
N GLU A 79 6.29 -5.70 4.05
CA GLU A 79 7.65 -5.46 3.62
C GLU A 79 7.92 -6.02 2.23
N ALA A 80 8.83 -5.40 1.53
CA ALA A 80 9.25 -5.83 0.22
C ALA A 80 10.75 -5.65 0.03
N LEU A 81 11.30 -6.36 -0.96
CA LEU A 81 12.68 -6.26 -1.37
C LEU A 81 12.82 -6.17 -2.90
N VAL A 82 13.95 -5.67 -3.34
CA VAL A 82 14.33 -5.67 -4.75
C VAL A 82 15.75 -6.19 -4.91
N THR A 83 15.94 -7.04 -5.95
CA THR A 83 17.25 -7.58 -6.31
C THR A 83 17.99 -6.70 -7.32
N GLU A 84 19.27 -6.97 -7.53
CA GLU A 84 19.94 -6.53 -8.74
C GLU A 84 19.27 -7.11 -9.99
N ALA A 85 19.66 -6.62 -11.18
CA ALA A 85 19.08 -7.10 -12.42
C ALA A 85 19.61 -8.51 -12.76
N GLU A 86 18.69 -9.39 -13.08
CA GLU A 86 18.93 -10.75 -13.49
C GLU A 86 18.51 -10.95 -14.96
N PRO A 87 19.05 -11.95 -15.67
CA PRO A 87 18.56 -12.31 -16.98
C PRO A 87 17.04 -12.55 -16.99
N LYS A 88 16.38 -12.22 -18.10
CA LYS A 88 14.93 -12.40 -18.21
C LYS A 88 14.53 -13.86 -18.03
N MET A 89 13.67 -14.13 -17.05
CA MET A 89 13.18 -15.48 -16.75
C MET A 89 11.72 -15.65 -17.17
N PHE A 90 10.82 -14.77 -16.71
CA PHE A 90 9.40 -14.87 -17.00
C PHE A 90 8.72 -13.48 -16.87
N PRO A 91 7.59 -13.27 -17.57
CA PRO A 91 6.85 -12.00 -17.50
C PRO A 91 5.72 -11.97 -16.45
N GLN A 92 5.40 -13.11 -15.84
CA GLN A 92 4.27 -13.24 -14.94
C GLN A 92 4.57 -12.68 -13.56
N MET A 93 3.53 -12.17 -12.89
CA MET A 93 3.53 -11.98 -11.45
C MET A 93 3.24 -13.34 -10.80
N LEU A 94 3.99 -13.66 -9.77
CA LEU A 94 3.87 -14.89 -9.01
C LEU A 94 3.33 -14.61 -7.62
N GLY A 95 2.56 -15.54 -7.10
CA GLY A 95 2.16 -15.62 -5.70
C GLY A 95 2.08 -17.09 -5.32
N THR A 96 2.26 -17.40 -4.06
CA THR A 96 2.24 -18.77 -3.56
C THR A 96 1.24 -18.89 -2.42
N ALA A 97 0.67 -20.10 -2.29
CA ALA A 97 -0.31 -20.39 -1.23
C ALA A 97 0.35 -20.85 0.08
N ASP A 98 1.58 -21.34 0.02
CA ASP A 98 2.28 -21.99 1.14
C ASP A 98 3.67 -21.41 1.44
N ALA A 99 4.03 -20.33 0.78
CA ALA A 99 5.22 -19.56 1.09
C ALA A 99 4.88 -18.08 0.95
N ASP A 100 5.07 -17.36 2.01
CA ASP A 100 4.68 -15.95 2.11
C ASP A 100 5.55 -15.06 1.23
N PHE A 101 5.46 -15.24 -0.08
CA PHE A 101 5.99 -14.26 -1.02
C PHE A 101 5.12 -14.11 -2.26
N TYR A 102 5.14 -12.94 -2.81
CA TYR A 102 4.61 -12.62 -4.14
C TYR A 102 5.57 -11.67 -4.84
N GLY A 103 5.55 -11.63 -6.14
CA GLY A 103 6.39 -10.69 -6.87
C GLY A 103 6.51 -10.97 -8.35
N HIS A 104 7.36 -10.19 -9.00
CA HIS A 104 7.57 -10.28 -10.44
C HIS A 104 8.96 -9.80 -10.83
N GLN A 105 9.38 -10.16 -12.03
CA GLN A 105 10.56 -9.58 -12.66
C GLN A 105 10.18 -8.30 -13.42
N THR A 106 10.85 -7.21 -13.12
CA THR A 106 10.67 -5.93 -13.82
C THR A 106 11.19 -5.98 -15.25
N ASN A 107 10.85 -4.98 -16.06
CA ASN A 107 11.39 -4.89 -17.43
C ASN A 107 12.91 -4.66 -17.45
N HIS A 108 13.48 -4.14 -16.37
CA HIS A 108 14.93 -3.92 -16.23
C HIS A 108 15.69 -5.15 -15.71
N GLY A 109 14.99 -6.25 -15.42
CA GLY A 109 15.57 -7.50 -14.94
C GLY A 109 15.53 -7.70 -13.43
N SER A 110 15.43 -6.65 -12.62
CA SER A 110 15.34 -6.79 -11.16
C SER A 110 14.05 -7.51 -10.76
N PHE A 111 14.14 -8.35 -9.74
CA PHE A 111 12.96 -8.91 -9.10
C PHE A 111 12.50 -8.03 -7.95
N VAL A 112 11.20 -7.83 -7.85
CA VAL A 112 10.53 -7.21 -6.71
C VAL A 112 9.69 -8.26 -6.03
N PHE A 113 9.96 -8.50 -4.76
CA PHE A 113 9.23 -9.46 -3.95
C PHE A 113 8.71 -8.80 -2.67
N GLY A 114 7.47 -9.12 -2.33
CA GLY A 114 6.89 -8.84 -1.03
C GLY A 114 6.46 -10.14 -0.37
N GLY A 115 6.16 -10.07 0.91
CA GLY A 115 5.70 -11.22 1.67
C GLY A 115 5.63 -10.90 3.15
N ALA A 116 5.27 -11.91 3.92
CA ALA A 116 5.16 -11.86 5.36
C ALA A 116 6.14 -12.84 6.01
N SER A 117 6.55 -12.56 7.24
CA SER A 117 7.39 -13.47 8.02
C SER A 117 6.58 -14.32 9.00
N GLY A 118 5.32 -13.97 9.24
CA GLY A 118 4.51 -14.54 10.31
C GLY A 118 4.80 -13.93 11.69
N PHE A 119 5.80 -13.08 11.79
CA PHE A 119 6.18 -12.35 13.02
C PHE A 119 5.71 -10.90 13.03
N GLU A 120 5.04 -10.52 12.03
CA GLU A 120 4.63 -9.15 11.78
C GLU A 120 3.72 -8.57 12.87
N ALA A 121 2.88 -9.37 13.49
CA ALA A 121 1.92 -8.93 14.51
C ALA A 121 2.57 -8.36 15.78
N GLU A 122 3.82 -8.71 16.06
CA GLU A 122 4.49 -8.34 17.31
C GLU A 122 5.19 -6.97 17.29
N ASN A 123 5.43 -6.41 16.07
CA ASN A 123 6.30 -5.21 15.94
C ASN A 123 5.62 -4.02 15.27
N ARG A 124 4.27 -3.97 15.22
CA ARG A 124 3.70 -3.34 14.08
C ARG A 124 3.16 -1.96 14.21
N ASP A 125 3.11 -1.41 15.35
CA ASP A 125 2.63 -0.04 15.50
C ASP A 125 3.57 0.81 16.35
N ASN A 126 4.82 0.92 15.86
CA ASN A 126 5.76 1.91 16.39
C ASN A 126 5.66 3.28 15.67
N GLY A 127 4.65 3.45 14.81
CA GLY A 127 4.45 4.67 14.03
C GLY A 127 5.46 4.87 12.90
N HIS A 128 6.36 3.92 12.65
CA HIS A 128 7.40 4.02 11.63
C HIS A 128 7.31 2.88 10.61
N MET A 129 7.42 3.21 9.33
CA MET A 129 7.52 2.24 8.24
C MET A 129 8.96 1.73 8.12
N ILE A 130 9.41 0.95 9.11
CA ILE A 130 10.78 0.43 9.18
C ILE A 130 10.75 -1.07 8.88
N THR A 131 11.66 -1.52 8.02
CA THR A 131 11.86 -2.94 7.73
C THR A 131 12.44 -3.67 8.92
N SER A 132 12.01 -4.92 9.12
CA SER A 132 12.56 -5.81 10.14
C SER A 132 13.78 -6.58 9.61
N SER A 133 14.59 -7.09 10.52
CA SER A 133 15.69 -8.01 10.19
C SER A 133 15.21 -9.44 9.87
N ILE A 134 13.92 -9.71 10.03
CA ILE A 134 13.32 -11.04 9.92
C ILE A 134 12.63 -11.25 8.58
N THR A 135 11.88 -10.27 8.09
CA THR A 135 11.03 -10.43 6.91
C THR A 135 11.83 -10.68 5.63
N ALA A 136 12.89 -9.92 5.36
CA ALA A 136 13.68 -10.12 4.16
C ALA A 136 14.30 -11.53 4.07
N PRO A 137 14.92 -12.09 5.12
CA PRO A 137 15.36 -13.49 5.13
C PRO A 137 14.23 -14.50 4.91
N CYS A 138 13.02 -14.26 5.43
CA CYS A 138 11.87 -15.14 5.21
C CYS A 138 11.39 -15.10 3.77
N ILE A 139 11.28 -13.93 3.17
CA ILE A 139 10.98 -13.76 1.74
C ILE A 139 12.03 -14.49 0.89
N CYS A 140 13.33 -14.30 1.18
CA CYS A 140 14.42 -14.98 0.46
C CYS A 140 14.33 -16.50 0.56
N ARG A 141 13.97 -17.05 1.72
CA ARG A 141 13.76 -18.48 1.89
C ARG A 141 12.64 -18.99 1.00
N GLY A 142 11.52 -18.27 0.94
CA GLY A 142 10.41 -18.57 0.03
C GLY A 142 10.85 -18.53 -1.43
N ILE A 143 11.55 -17.48 -1.82
CA ILE A 143 12.07 -17.32 -3.19
C ILE A 143 12.98 -18.51 -3.57
N MET A 144 13.95 -18.85 -2.75
CA MET A 144 14.89 -19.97 -3.02
C MET A 144 14.17 -21.30 -3.13
N LYS A 145 13.08 -21.52 -2.40
CA LYS A 145 12.26 -22.73 -2.51
C LYS A 145 11.63 -22.89 -3.90
N TYR A 146 11.12 -21.79 -4.49
CA TYR A 146 10.37 -21.82 -5.74
C TYR A 146 11.19 -21.39 -6.96
N ILE A 147 12.18 -20.53 -6.76
CA ILE A 147 13.04 -20.02 -7.83
C ILE A 147 14.52 -20.19 -7.40
N PRO A 148 15.03 -21.42 -7.33
CA PRO A 148 16.38 -21.68 -6.81
C PRO A 148 17.49 -20.98 -7.62
N LYS A 149 17.23 -20.58 -8.85
CA LYS A 149 18.16 -19.78 -9.66
C LYS A 149 18.47 -18.40 -9.09
N LEU A 150 17.64 -17.92 -8.17
CA LEU A 150 17.84 -16.62 -7.49
C LEU A 150 18.59 -16.73 -6.16
N ALA A 151 19.15 -17.91 -5.84
CA ALA A 151 19.86 -18.10 -4.57
C ALA A 151 21.07 -17.15 -4.40
N ASP A 152 21.72 -16.79 -5.50
CA ASP A 152 22.90 -15.91 -5.50
C ASP A 152 22.57 -14.44 -5.84
N ALA A 153 21.30 -14.13 -6.13
CA ALA A 153 20.87 -12.78 -6.46
C ALA A 153 21.03 -11.85 -5.25
N LYS A 154 21.63 -10.68 -5.47
CA LYS A 154 21.88 -9.71 -4.40
C LYS A 154 20.67 -8.83 -4.17
N ILE A 155 20.32 -8.64 -2.93
CA ILE A 155 19.30 -7.67 -2.52
C ILE A 155 19.91 -6.28 -2.56
N VAL A 156 19.31 -5.39 -3.33
CA VAL A 156 19.74 -3.99 -3.44
C VAL A 156 19.08 -3.12 -2.37
N ARG A 157 17.79 -3.38 -2.07
CA ARG A 157 17.02 -2.59 -1.11
C ARG A 157 15.84 -3.38 -0.55
N THR A 158 15.50 -3.06 0.70
CA THR A 158 14.23 -3.40 1.33
C THR A 158 13.46 -2.12 1.66
N TRP A 159 12.14 -2.21 1.74
CA TRP A 159 11.28 -1.15 2.24
C TRP A 159 10.02 -1.75 2.87
N ALA A 160 9.33 -0.93 3.65
CA ALA A 160 8.07 -1.29 4.28
C ALA A 160 7.01 -0.25 3.95
N GLY A 161 5.74 -0.64 4.05
CA GLY A 161 4.58 0.23 3.89
C GLY A 161 3.39 -0.32 4.64
N TYR A 162 2.45 0.55 4.97
CA TYR A 162 1.20 0.12 5.60
C TYR A 162 0.16 -0.26 4.56
N GLU A 163 -0.52 -1.35 4.84
CA GLU A 163 -1.70 -1.84 4.13
C GLU A 163 -2.91 -1.79 5.06
N ASP A 164 -4.07 -1.56 4.50
CA ASP A 164 -5.36 -1.60 5.17
C ASP A 164 -6.00 -2.97 4.99
N LEU A 165 -6.22 -3.67 6.08
CA LEU A 165 -6.87 -4.98 6.08
C LEU A 165 -8.24 -4.88 6.73
N CYS A 166 -9.30 -5.11 5.95
CA CYS A 166 -10.66 -5.27 6.46
C CYS A 166 -10.82 -6.60 7.19
N ALA A 167 -11.71 -6.64 8.17
CA ALA A 167 -11.89 -7.82 9.03
C ALA A 167 -12.34 -9.07 8.26
N ASP A 168 -13.03 -8.90 7.15
CA ASP A 168 -13.53 -9.96 6.27
C ASP A 168 -12.71 -10.12 4.97
N GLY A 169 -11.65 -9.35 4.80
CA GLY A 169 -10.76 -9.40 3.64
C GLY A 169 -11.37 -8.83 2.34
N VAL A 170 -12.50 -8.11 2.42
CA VAL A 170 -13.13 -7.49 1.24
C VAL A 170 -13.16 -5.97 1.35
N PRO A 171 -13.21 -5.24 0.23
CA PRO A 171 -13.32 -3.79 0.24
C PRO A 171 -14.61 -3.31 0.90
N VAL A 172 -14.53 -2.21 1.64
CA VAL A 172 -15.71 -1.50 2.18
C VAL A 172 -16.18 -0.50 1.13
N LEU A 173 -17.45 -0.61 0.72
CA LEU A 173 -18.11 0.25 -0.27
C LEU A 173 -19.33 0.96 0.32
#